data_db81162d84926aee2f7c807e6aea9170
#
_entry.id   db81162d84926aee2f7c807e6aea9170
#
_cell.length_a   1.000
_cell.length_b   1.000
_cell.length_c   1.000
_cell.angle_alpha   90.00
_cell.angle_beta   90.00
_cell.angle_gamma   90.00
#
_symmetry.space_group_name_H-M   'P 1'
#
loop_
_entity.id
_entity.type
_entity.pdbx_description
1 polymer ?
#
loop_
_entity_poly.entity_id
_entity_poly.type
_entity_poly.pdbx_seq_one_letter_code
_entity_poly.pdbx_strand_id
1 'polypeptide(L)'
;MRFYESDTLEHIGFDFYCDIANNIAKARKEKGITQKELAKLAGIKEHRLVGIENVKIRIDLDDLEKLAKVFERTIDWLIDAELDYGGEKCRYLILPDSIPDFKLYMDATSKRMAFLQYDRRIKECGAAYNSGRERFYVKLVGVPVSKQEIQNKFKKRATEDLPLEPD
;
A
#
# COMPACT_ATOMS: atom_id res chain seq x y z
N MET A 1 22.09 13.88 -6.34
CA MET A 1 21.37 13.32 -5.19
C MET A 1 21.12 11.83 -5.45
N ARG A 2 21.78 10.95 -4.68
CA ARG A 2 21.98 9.53 -5.00
C ARG A 2 20.91 8.57 -4.44
N PHE A 3 19.65 8.96 -4.40
CA PHE A 3 18.58 8.10 -3.90
C PHE A 3 18.07 7.06 -4.91
N TYR A 4 18.44 7.21 -6.18
CA TYR A 4 17.93 6.38 -7.28
C TYR A 4 18.84 5.20 -7.65
N GLU A 5 20.01 5.09 -7.03
CA GLU A 5 20.99 4.04 -7.35
C GLU A 5 20.87 2.78 -6.48
N SER A 6 19.87 2.68 -5.61
CA SER A 6 19.72 1.46 -4.82
C SER A 6 18.79 0.47 -5.52
N ASP A 7 19.26 -0.74 -5.78
CA ASP A 7 18.53 -1.89 -6.31
C ASP A 7 17.28 -2.28 -5.48
N THR A 8 16.94 -1.49 -4.46
CA THR A 8 15.84 -1.70 -3.54
C THR A 8 14.59 -0.85 -3.83
N LEU A 9 14.63 0.04 -4.84
CA LEU A 9 13.48 0.82 -5.23
C LEU A 9 12.59 0.04 -6.19
N GLU A 10 11.33 -0.17 -5.81
CA GLU A 10 10.34 -0.75 -6.69
C GLU A 10 9.51 0.33 -7.37
N HIS A 11 9.24 0.08 -8.64
CA HIS A 11 8.41 0.95 -9.47
C HIS A 11 6.97 0.44 -9.46
N ILE A 12 6.01 1.32 -9.08
CA ILE A 12 4.58 1.04 -9.23
C ILE A 12 4.15 1.47 -10.62
N GLY A 13 3.81 0.50 -11.46
CA GLY A 13 3.45 0.72 -12.86
C GLY A 13 2.09 0.15 -13.24
N PHE A 14 1.86 0.10 -14.55
CA PHE A 14 0.61 -0.42 -15.13
C PHE A 14 0.32 -1.88 -14.72
N ASP A 15 1.34 -2.71 -14.59
CA ASP A 15 1.21 -4.12 -14.20
C ASP A 15 0.53 -4.29 -12.84
N PHE A 16 0.77 -3.37 -11.91
CA PHE A 16 0.09 -3.34 -10.62
C PHE A 16 -1.44 -3.29 -10.76
N TYR A 17 -1.94 -2.45 -11.64
CA TYR A 17 -3.39 -2.33 -11.88
C TYR A 17 -3.95 -3.51 -12.67
N CYS A 18 -3.16 -4.12 -13.54
CA CYS A 18 -3.51 -5.35 -14.23
C CYS A 18 -3.69 -6.51 -13.25
N ASP A 19 -2.77 -6.66 -12.29
CA ASP A 19 -2.86 -7.70 -11.26
C ASP A 19 -4.14 -7.54 -10.42
N ILE A 20 -4.45 -6.32 -9.99
CA ILE A 20 -5.68 -6.03 -9.25
C ILE A 20 -6.92 -6.35 -10.07
N ALA A 21 -6.98 -5.91 -11.33
CA ALA A 21 -8.10 -6.16 -12.22
C ALA A 21 -8.34 -7.66 -12.43
N ASN A 22 -7.28 -8.43 -12.63
CA ASN A 22 -7.33 -9.88 -12.78
C ASN A 22 -7.84 -10.56 -11.50
N ASN A 23 -7.38 -10.13 -10.32
CA ASN A 23 -7.82 -10.68 -9.05
C ASN A 23 -9.29 -10.37 -8.76
N ILE A 24 -9.76 -9.16 -9.09
CA ILE A 24 -11.17 -8.79 -8.97
C ILE A 24 -12.03 -9.66 -9.89
N ALA A 25 -11.66 -9.78 -11.17
CA ALA A 25 -12.39 -10.58 -12.13
C ALA A 25 -12.42 -12.07 -11.72
N LYS A 26 -11.31 -12.60 -11.22
CA LYS A 26 -11.20 -13.97 -10.70
C LYS A 26 -12.14 -14.18 -9.51
N ALA A 27 -12.09 -13.32 -8.51
CA ALA A 27 -12.96 -13.42 -7.33
C ALA A 27 -14.45 -13.30 -7.69
N ARG A 28 -14.78 -12.42 -8.64
CA ARG A 28 -16.15 -12.28 -9.15
C ARG A 28 -16.66 -13.55 -9.82
N LYS A 29 -15.84 -14.15 -10.69
CA LYS A 29 -16.17 -15.40 -11.39
C LYS A 29 -16.30 -16.59 -10.44
N GLU A 30 -15.41 -16.69 -9.44
CA GLU A 30 -15.49 -17.69 -8.37
C GLU A 30 -16.79 -17.57 -7.57
N LYS A 31 -17.27 -16.35 -7.35
CA LYS A 31 -18.56 -16.06 -6.69
C LYS A 31 -19.77 -16.29 -7.61
N GLY A 32 -19.56 -16.46 -8.91
CA GLY A 32 -20.61 -16.73 -9.90
C GLY A 32 -21.53 -15.53 -10.18
N ILE A 33 -21.04 -14.31 -10.01
CA ILE A 33 -21.82 -13.08 -10.21
C ILE A 33 -21.33 -12.28 -11.41
N THR A 34 -22.24 -11.50 -11.99
CA THR A 34 -21.96 -10.58 -13.10
C THR A 34 -21.29 -9.30 -12.60
N GLN A 35 -20.68 -8.53 -13.49
CA GLN A 35 -20.15 -7.20 -13.17
C GLN A 35 -21.21 -6.27 -12.60
N LYS A 36 -22.43 -6.32 -13.15
CA LYS A 36 -23.58 -5.52 -12.67
C LYS A 36 -23.97 -5.88 -11.24
N GLU A 37 -24.02 -7.18 -10.93
CA GLU A 37 -24.33 -7.67 -9.58
C GLU A 37 -23.23 -7.28 -8.58
N LEU A 38 -21.95 -7.45 -8.96
CA LEU A 38 -20.84 -7.03 -8.13
C LEU A 38 -20.85 -5.52 -7.86
N ALA A 39 -21.10 -4.71 -8.88
CA ALA A 39 -21.19 -3.27 -8.74
C ALA A 39 -22.30 -2.87 -7.75
N LYS A 40 -23.46 -3.51 -7.84
CA LYS A 40 -24.57 -3.29 -6.92
C LYS A 40 -24.23 -3.70 -5.49
N LEU A 41 -23.64 -4.87 -5.28
CA LEU A 41 -23.23 -5.38 -3.96
C LEU A 41 -22.16 -4.50 -3.31
N ALA A 42 -21.19 -4.03 -4.08
CA ALA A 42 -20.12 -3.18 -3.59
C ALA A 42 -20.50 -1.70 -3.46
N GLY A 43 -21.64 -1.29 -4.00
CA GLY A 43 -22.01 0.13 -4.04
C GLY A 43 -21.11 0.97 -4.95
N ILE A 44 -20.64 0.38 -6.04
CA ILE A 44 -19.79 1.02 -7.06
C ILE A 44 -20.64 1.17 -8.32
N LYS A 45 -20.47 2.27 -9.06
CA LYS A 45 -21.15 2.44 -10.35
C LYS A 45 -20.70 1.37 -11.35
N GLU A 46 -21.63 0.76 -12.07
CA GLU A 46 -21.33 -0.35 -13.00
C GLU A 46 -20.25 0.02 -14.02
N HIS A 47 -20.35 1.19 -14.66
CA HIS A 47 -19.35 1.64 -15.65
C HIS A 47 -17.96 1.81 -15.04
N ARG A 48 -17.88 2.21 -13.75
CA ARG A 48 -16.61 2.32 -13.03
C ARG A 48 -15.99 0.94 -12.79
N LEU A 49 -16.79 -0.03 -12.34
CA LEU A 49 -16.31 -1.39 -12.12
C LEU A 49 -15.83 -2.04 -13.43
N VAL A 50 -16.59 -1.89 -14.50
CA VAL A 50 -16.19 -2.36 -15.84
C VAL A 50 -14.87 -1.72 -16.28
N GLY A 51 -14.72 -0.41 -16.06
CA GLY A 51 -13.48 0.31 -16.33
C GLY A 51 -12.29 -0.19 -15.51
N ILE A 52 -12.51 -0.53 -14.24
CA ILE A 52 -11.49 -1.10 -13.34
C ILE A 52 -11.06 -2.50 -13.84
N GLU A 53 -11.99 -3.40 -14.12
CA GLU A 53 -11.67 -4.74 -14.61
C GLU A 53 -10.98 -4.73 -16.00
N ASN A 54 -11.21 -3.72 -16.82
CA ASN A 54 -10.57 -3.53 -18.12
C ASN A 54 -9.30 -2.62 -18.05
N VAL A 55 -8.88 -2.24 -16.86
CA VAL A 55 -7.70 -1.38 -16.60
C VAL A 55 -7.80 0.00 -17.31
N LYS A 56 -9.00 0.46 -17.59
CA LYS A 56 -9.28 1.80 -18.14
C LYS A 56 -9.46 2.85 -17.06
N ILE A 57 -9.88 2.43 -15.89
CA ILE A 57 -10.04 3.26 -14.70
C ILE A 57 -9.17 2.68 -13.60
N ARG A 58 -8.38 3.53 -12.96
CA ARG A 58 -7.57 3.12 -11.82
C ARG A 58 -8.45 2.96 -10.60
N ILE A 59 -8.29 1.81 -9.94
CA ILE A 59 -8.94 1.55 -8.67
C ILE A 59 -8.24 2.34 -7.57
N ASP A 60 -9.01 2.83 -6.63
CA ASP A 60 -8.51 3.43 -5.40
C ASP A 60 -8.75 2.53 -4.18
N LEU A 61 -8.19 2.93 -3.04
CA LEU A 61 -8.31 2.15 -1.82
C LEU A 61 -9.75 2.07 -1.32
N ASP A 62 -10.59 3.08 -1.57
CA ASP A 62 -11.99 3.08 -1.16
C ASP A 62 -12.79 2.00 -1.91
N ASP A 63 -12.57 1.87 -3.22
CA ASP A 63 -13.18 0.81 -4.02
C ASP A 63 -12.68 -0.58 -3.60
N LEU A 64 -11.38 -0.70 -3.31
CA LEU A 64 -10.80 -1.95 -2.82
C LEU A 64 -11.40 -2.39 -1.49
N GLU A 65 -11.63 -1.48 -0.56
CA GLU A 65 -12.29 -1.77 0.72
C GLU A 65 -13.71 -2.31 0.52
N LYS A 66 -14.46 -1.73 -0.43
CA LYS A 66 -15.83 -2.17 -0.76
C LYS A 66 -15.82 -3.57 -1.38
N LEU A 67 -14.93 -3.81 -2.34
CA LEU A 67 -14.80 -5.11 -3.02
C LEU A 67 -14.30 -6.20 -2.08
N ALA A 68 -13.33 -5.90 -1.21
CA ALA A 68 -12.83 -6.83 -0.22
C ALA A 68 -13.93 -7.36 0.70
N LYS A 69 -14.85 -6.49 1.12
CA LYS A 69 -16.02 -6.88 1.92
C LYS A 69 -16.96 -7.82 1.17
N VAL A 70 -17.25 -7.55 -0.11
CA VAL A 70 -18.12 -8.41 -0.94
C VAL A 70 -17.50 -9.78 -1.16
N PHE A 71 -16.20 -9.84 -1.38
CA PHE A 71 -15.47 -11.07 -1.62
C PHE A 71 -15.08 -11.82 -0.35
N GLU A 72 -15.23 -11.20 0.83
CA GLU A 72 -14.75 -11.74 2.11
C GLU A 72 -13.25 -12.09 2.05
N ARG A 73 -12.47 -11.21 1.41
CA ARG A 73 -11.03 -11.32 1.22
C ARG A 73 -10.32 -10.08 1.75
N THR A 74 -9.02 -10.20 2.00
CA THR A 74 -8.20 -9.07 2.39
C THR A 74 -7.87 -8.19 1.19
N ILE A 75 -7.60 -6.91 1.43
CA ILE A 75 -7.11 -6.00 0.39
C ILE A 75 -5.74 -6.50 -0.11
N ASP A 76 -4.88 -6.99 0.78
CA ASP A 76 -3.56 -7.53 0.42
C ASP A 76 -3.69 -8.66 -0.62
N TRP A 77 -4.71 -9.51 -0.51
CA TRP A 77 -4.98 -10.54 -1.52
C TRP A 77 -5.41 -9.93 -2.86
N LEU A 78 -6.29 -8.92 -2.84
CA LEU A 78 -6.79 -8.28 -4.07
C LEU A 78 -5.69 -7.56 -4.85
N ILE A 79 -4.73 -6.98 -4.14
CA ILE A 79 -3.62 -6.25 -4.75
C ILE A 79 -2.37 -7.10 -5.00
N ASP A 80 -2.46 -8.41 -4.76
CA ASP A 80 -1.33 -9.33 -4.88
C ASP A 80 -0.07 -8.83 -4.13
N ALA A 81 -0.27 -8.47 -2.87
CA ALA A 81 0.77 -7.86 -2.07
C ALA A 81 1.78 -8.90 -1.56
N GLU A 82 3.05 -8.64 -1.77
CA GLU A 82 4.11 -9.29 -1.01
C GLU A 82 4.18 -8.69 0.40
N LEU A 83 3.95 -9.54 1.40
CA LEU A 83 4.01 -9.15 2.80
C LEU A 83 5.44 -9.33 3.31
N ASP A 84 6.19 -8.24 3.40
CA ASP A 84 7.60 -8.29 3.82
C ASP A 84 7.79 -8.87 5.22
N TYR A 85 6.82 -8.66 6.12
CA TYR A 85 6.88 -9.10 7.52
C TYR A 85 5.55 -9.71 8.00
N GLY A 86 5.05 -10.70 7.28
CA GLY A 86 3.89 -11.49 7.71
C GLY A 86 2.60 -10.71 7.95
N GLY A 87 2.47 -9.52 7.38
CA GLY A 87 1.32 -8.64 7.54
C GLY A 87 1.46 -7.60 8.67
N GLU A 88 2.60 -7.54 9.34
CA GLU A 88 2.89 -6.44 10.26
C GLU A 88 3.21 -5.16 9.49
N LYS A 89 2.86 -4.01 10.09
CA LYS A 89 3.10 -2.71 9.44
C LYS A 89 4.57 -2.35 9.49
N CYS A 90 5.09 -2.02 8.33
CA CYS A 90 6.44 -1.51 8.12
C CYS A 90 6.37 -0.05 7.66
N ARG A 91 7.47 0.66 7.72
CA ARG A 91 7.58 2.02 7.20
C ARG A 91 8.16 2.01 5.80
N TYR A 92 7.44 2.64 4.90
CA TYR A 92 7.83 2.80 3.50
C TYR A 92 8.02 4.27 3.17
N LEU A 93 9.05 4.55 2.38
CA LEU A 93 9.27 5.85 1.75
C LEU A 93 8.70 5.80 0.33
N ILE A 94 7.87 6.78 -0.02
CA ILE A 94 7.31 6.95 -1.35
C ILE A 94 7.89 8.22 -1.97
N LEU A 95 8.43 8.07 -3.18
CA LEU A 95 9.05 9.11 -3.97
C LEU A 95 8.34 9.22 -5.31
N PRO A 96 7.62 10.31 -5.61
CA PRO A 96 7.13 10.58 -6.96
C PRO A 96 8.30 10.96 -7.88
N ASP A 97 8.27 10.47 -9.12
CA ASP A 97 9.34 10.69 -10.10
C ASP A 97 9.40 12.14 -10.56
N SER A 98 8.24 12.78 -10.72
CA SER A 98 8.15 14.19 -11.18
C SER A 98 8.61 15.20 -10.15
N ILE A 99 8.56 14.85 -8.84
CA ILE A 99 8.92 15.76 -7.74
C ILE A 99 9.84 15.00 -6.76
N PRO A 100 11.12 14.81 -7.08
CA PRO A 100 12.04 13.98 -6.28
C PRO A 100 12.23 14.48 -4.85
N ASP A 101 12.03 15.76 -4.60
CA ASP A 101 12.16 16.35 -3.26
C ASP A 101 10.90 16.15 -2.39
N PHE A 102 9.79 15.74 -3.01
CA PHE A 102 8.56 15.44 -2.31
C PHE A 102 8.51 13.96 -1.93
N LYS A 103 8.77 13.69 -0.67
CA LYS A 103 8.80 12.33 -0.12
C LYS A 103 7.82 12.21 1.04
N LEU A 104 7.11 11.09 1.07
CA LEU A 104 6.22 10.75 2.19
C LEU A 104 6.58 9.38 2.77
N TYR A 105 6.40 9.27 4.08
CA TYR A 105 6.53 8.03 4.81
C TYR A 105 5.15 7.48 5.14
N MET A 106 4.92 6.20 4.81
CA MET A 106 3.66 5.51 5.04
C MET A 106 3.91 4.23 5.83
N ASP A 107 3.08 3.98 6.84
CA ASP A 107 3.10 2.73 7.58
C ASP A 107 2.04 1.79 7.01
N ALA A 108 2.46 0.68 6.43
CA ALA A 108 1.60 -0.25 5.71
C ALA A 108 2.11 -1.69 5.81
N THR A 109 1.27 -2.64 5.43
CA THR A 109 1.58 -4.08 5.43
C THR A 109 2.42 -4.52 4.24
N SER A 110 2.45 -3.71 3.18
CA SER A 110 3.20 -3.96 1.95
C SER A 110 3.51 -2.67 1.21
N LYS A 111 4.42 -2.72 0.25
CA LYS A 111 4.75 -1.59 -0.63
C LYS A 111 3.53 -1.14 -1.45
N ARG A 112 2.76 -2.09 -1.99
CA ARG A 112 1.54 -1.80 -2.75
C ARG A 112 0.48 -1.12 -1.89
N MET A 113 0.29 -1.55 -0.65
CA MET A 113 -0.61 -0.90 0.31
C MET A 113 -0.12 0.51 0.66
N ALA A 114 1.18 0.70 0.87
CA ALA A 114 1.75 2.02 1.13
C ALA A 114 1.46 3.01 0.00
N PHE A 115 1.61 2.58 -1.25
CA PHE A 115 1.26 3.38 -2.41
C PHE A 115 -0.23 3.75 -2.47
N LEU A 116 -1.13 2.83 -2.21
CA LEU A 116 -2.57 3.09 -2.21
C LEU A 116 -2.99 4.07 -1.10
N GLN A 117 -2.38 3.97 0.07
CA GLN A 117 -2.59 4.94 1.16
C GLN A 117 -2.05 6.33 0.78
N TYR A 118 -0.91 6.39 0.13
CA TYR A 118 -0.35 7.62 -0.41
C TYR A 118 -1.29 8.27 -1.43
N ASP A 119 -1.79 7.51 -2.40
CA ASP A 119 -2.73 7.98 -3.42
C ASP A 119 -4.01 8.56 -2.80
N ARG A 120 -4.58 7.87 -1.80
CA ARG A 120 -5.73 8.37 -1.02
C ARG A 120 -5.42 9.72 -0.37
N ARG A 121 -4.28 9.82 0.31
CA ARG A 121 -3.89 11.03 1.02
C ARG A 121 -3.71 12.22 0.09
N ILE A 122 -3.11 12.02 -1.06
CA ILE A 122 -2.95 13.08 -2.07
C ILE A 122 -4.30 13.55 -2.59
N LYS A 123 -5.23 12.66 -2.85
CA LYS A 123 -6.61 13.00 -3.25
C LYS A 123 -7.36 13.78 -2.18
N GLU A 124 -7.24 13.37 -0.93
CA GLU A 124 -7.86 14.07 0.21
C GLU A 124 -7.30 15.49 0.39
N CYS A 125 -6.03 15.71 0.12
CA CYS A 125 -5.42 17.04 0.14
C CYS A 125 -5.83 17.93 -1.03
N GLY A 126 -6.61 17.44 -2.00
CA GLY A 126 -7.07 18.20 -3.17
C GLY A 126 -5.94 18.61 -4.11
N ALA A 127 -4.78 17.97 -4.03
CA ALA A 127 -3.68 18.23 -4.95
C ALA A 127 -4.08 17.86 -6.37
N ALA A 128 -3.79 18.72 -7.32
CA ALA A 128 -3.97 18.48 -8.75
C ALA A 128 -2.94 17.43 -9.21
N TYR A 129 -3.26 16.18 -8.94
CA TYR A 129 -2.38 15.05 -9.12
C TYR A 129 -2.93 14.15 -10.21
N ASN A 130 -2.15 13.98 -11.27
CA ASN A 130 -2.50 13.07 -12.34
C ASN A 130 -1.84 11.69 -12.09
N SER A 131 -2.45 10.90 -11.22
CA SER A 131 -1.99 9.54 -10.92
C SER A 131 -1.82 8.66 -12.16
N GLY A 132 -2.43 9.07 -13.30
CA GLY A 132 -2.39 8.36 -14.58
C GLY A 132 -1.03 8.35 -15.25
N ARG A 133 -0.18 9.32 -14.99
CA ARG A 133 1.11 9.53 -15.68
C ARG A 133 2.30 9.53 -14.73
N GLU A 134 2.05 9.60 -13.43
CA GLU A 134 3.11 9.66 -12.43
C GLU A 134 3.71 8.28 -12.18
N ARG A 135 5.02 8.24 -12.08
CA ARG A 135 5.77 7.08 -11.63
C ARG A 135 6.15 7.26 -10.18
N PHE A 136 6.04 6.19 -9.41
CA PHE A 136 6.39 6.19 -8.00
C PHE A 136 7.41 5.12 -7.70
N TYR A 137 8.31 5.47 -6.82
CA TYR A 137 9.23 4.53 -6.20
C TYR A 137 8.81 4.31 -4.75
N VAL A 138 8.71 3.06 -4.35
CA VAL A 138 8.35 2.68 -2.99
C VAL A 138 9.49 1.86 -2.39
N LYS A 139 10.02 2.31 -1.26
CA LYS A 139 11.14 1.67 -0.58
C LYS A 139 10.80 1.36 0.86
N LEU A 140 11.08 0.14 1.30
CA LEU A 140 11.05 -0.23 2.72
C LEU A 140 12.21 0.47 3.44
N VAL A 141 11.89 1.27 4.48
CA VAL A 141 12.87 2.04 5.25
C VAL A 141 12.84 1.74 6.74
N GLY A 142 11.79 1.08 7.23
CA GLY A 142 11.66 0.68 8.63
C GLY A 142 10.90 -0.63 8.76
N VAL A 143 11.48 -1.57 9.50
CA VAL A 143 10.88 -2.86 9.81
C VAL A 143 10.10 -2.79 11.13
N PRO A 144 9.10 -3.67 11.35
CA PRO A 144 8.41 -3.74 12.63
C PRO A 144 9.40 -4.14 13.71
N VAL A 145 9.38 -3.41 14.81
CA VAL A 145 10.17 -3.75 15.99
C VAL A 145 9.26 -4.51 16.94
N SER A 146 9.60 -5.74 17.28
CA SER A 146 8.84 -6.52 18.24
C SER A 146 8.75 -5.78 19.58
N LYS A 147 7.63 -5.92 20.29
CA LYS A 147 7.47 -5.33 21.63
C LYS A 147 8.62 -5.74 22.57
N GLN A 148 9.15 -6.94 22.38
CA GLN A 148 10.26 -7.47 23.16
C GLN A 148 11.60 -6.77 22.86
N GLU A 149 11.85 -6.43 21.61
CA GLU A 149 13.03 -5.64 21.23
C GLU A 149 12.96 -4.20 21.75
N ILE A 150 11.76 -3.61 21.73
CA ILE A 150 11.53 -2.28 22.35
C ILE A 150 11.82 -2.35 23.84
N GLN A 151 11.27 -3.33 24.55
CA GLN A 151 11.52 -3.49 25.99
C GLN A 151 13.00 -3.75 26.29
N ASN A 152 13.70 -4.54 25.48
CA ASN A 152 15.12 -4.79 25.64
C ASN A 152 15.98 -3.53 25.41
N LYS A 153 15.63 -2.71 24.41
CA LYS A 153 16.31 -1.41 24.19
C LYS A 153 16.10 -0.46 25.37
N PHE A 154 14.90 -0.40 25.96
CA PHE A 154 14.65 0.42 27.14
C PHE A 154 15.39 -0.09 28.38
N LYS A 155 15.43 -1.42 28.59
CA LYS A 155 16.21 -2.01 29.69
C LYS A 155 17.71 -1.72 29.54
N LYS A 156 18.27 -1.84 28.33
CA LYS A 156 19.68 -1.57 28.08
C LYS A 156 20.04 -0.09 28.35
N ARG A 157 19.20 0.85 27.95
CA ARG A 157 19.41 2.29 28.26
C ARG A 157 19.33 2.54 29.75
N ALA A 158 18.36 1.96 30.46
CA ALA A 158 18.23 2.14 31.91
C ALA A 158 19.43 1.57 32.69
N THR A 159 20.16 0.58 32.15
CA THR A 159 21.39 0.06 32.78
C THR A 159 22.64 0.86 32.40
N GLU A 160 22.65 1.53 31.25
CA GLU A 160 23.77 2.38 30.80
C GLU A 160 23.76 3.76 31.49
N ASP A 161 22.60 4.24 31.95
CA ASP A 161 22.43 5.53 32.64
C ASP A 161 22.57 5.46 34.20
N LEU A 162 22.92 4.28 34.73
CA LEU A 162 23.20 4.18 36.17
C LEU A 162 24.57 4.83 36.48
N PRO A 163 24.62 5.81 37.39
CA PRO A 163 25.91 6.38 37.80
C PRO A 163 26.77 5.31 38.45
N LEU A 164 28.02 5.24 38.00
CA LEU A 164 29.05 4.42 38.67
C LEU A 164 29.09 4.84 40.13
N GLU A 165 28.82 3.89 41.03
CA GLU A 165 29.01 4.16 42.47
C GLU A 165 30.47 4.56 42.66
N PRO A 166 30.76 5.63 43.41
CA PRO A 166 32.13 6.02 43.75
C PRO A 166 32.70 4.98 44.71
N ASP A 167 33.89 4.48 44.39
CA ASP A 167 34.72 3.65 45.29
C ASP A 167 35.03 4.38 46.59
#